data_090ca31e3fe2b457efa6aa1e26250233
#
_entry.id   090ca31e3fe2b457efa6aa1e26250233
#
_cell.length_a   1.000
_cell.length_b   1.000
_cell.length_c   1.000
_cell.angle_alpha   90.00
_cell.angle_beta   90.00
_cell.angle_gamma   90.00
#
_symmetry.space_group_name_H-M   'P 1'
#
loop_
_entity.id
_entity.type
_entity.pdbx_description
1 polymer ?
#
loop_
_entity_poly.entity_id
_entity_poly.type
_entity_poly.pdbx_seq_one_letter_code
_entity_poly.pdbx_strand_id
1 'polypeptide(L)'
;SPDDVDFNRAATGRVNIRTRALGIIRYDRDLVRRLNEVDEAITFALVQHNQVLDAGQMAATLKIIPFFVTEKSVKAIETLLAGARAFSFHPLIGADVALIQTRLAGQKDRLFSATVAVTRDRLEQLGCRLLHSRICAHDRVAVAAQISACAAGGAEIILLCGGSAITDRQDELPQALVLAGGVIEQFGLAVDPGNLLMLGRLGSATSVGTYTDAPYVIGMPGCARSPKLNGLDWVLQLILAKQPLDRRELAQLAAGGLLMEIASRPMPRALVTRQLTPNRMAGILLAAGSSQRMGAANKLLQPINGKAMIRHVAEALVTGLNSKT
;
A
#
# COMPACT_ATOMS: atom_id res chain seq x y z
N SER A 1 17.62 -0.62 15.17
CA SER A 1 18.68 -0.63 16.20
C SER A 1 18.18 -1.36 17.44
N PRO A 2 19.04 -1.97 18.28
CA PRO A 2 18.65 -2.42 19.63
C PRO A 2 18.08 -1.30 20.50
N ASP A 3 18.42 -0.05 20.20
CA ASP A 3 17.96 1.14 20.90
C ASP A 3 16.49 1.50 20.61
N ASP A 4 15.89 0.92 19.60
CA ASP A 4 14.52 1.21 19.19
C ASP A 4 13.47 0.34 19.90
N VAL A 5 13.92 -0.64 20.69
CA VAL A 5 13.05 -1.58 21.40
C VAL A 5 13.48 -1.79 22.85
N ASP A 6 12.52 -2.06 23.72
CA ASP A 6 12.72 -2.44 25.11
C ASP A 6 12.46 -3.93 25.31
N PHE A 7 13.36 -4.58 26.04
CA PHE A 7 13.20 -5.96 26.47
C PHE A 7 12.71 -5.99 27.90
N ASN A 8 11.47 -6.37 28.12
CA ASN A 8 10.89 -6.49 29.45
C ASN A 8 10.88 -7.95 29.87
N ARG A 9 11.58 -8.29 30.96
CA ARG A 9 11.55 -9.65 31.53
C ARG A 9 10.25 -9.85 32.30
N ALA A 10 9.44 -10.78 31.86
CA ALA A 10 8.33 -11.27 32.66
C ALA A 10 8.82 -12.45 33.54
N ALA A 11 8.24 -12.60 34.73
CA ALA A 11 8.70 -13.50 35.81
C ALA A 11 8.62 -15.01 35.52
N THR A 12 8.19 -15.46 34.32
CA THR A 12 7.90 -16.87 34.02
C THR A 12 8.46 -17.31 32.66
N GLY A 13 9.76 -17.18 32.47
CA GLY A 13 10.42 -17.65 31.23
C GLY A 13 9.97 -16.91 29.97
N ARG A 14 9.43 -15.69 30.09
CA ARG A 14 8.96 -14.86 28.97
C ARG A 14 9.76 -13.57 28.87
N VAL A 15 10.09 -13.19 27.66
CA VAL A 15 10.63 -11.86 27.31
C VAL A 15 9.64 -11.21 26.36
N ASN A 16 9.14 -10.04 26.71
CA ASN A 16 8.33 -9.20 25.83
C ASN A 16 9.20 -8.13 25.23
N ILE A 17 9.01 -7.85 23.97
CA ILE A 17 9.71 -6.83 23.20
C ILE A 17 8.71 -5.74 22.83
N ARG A 18 9.00 -4.50 23.27
CA ARG A 18 8.15 -3.34 23.06
C ARG A 18 8.88 -2.29 22.25
N THR A 19 8.14 -1.53 21.44
CA THR A 19 8.68 -0.41 20.67
C THR A 19 8.89 0.81 21.55
N ARG A 20 9.90 1.65 21.22
CA ARG A 20 10.14 2.95 21.87
C ARG A 20 9.56 4.12 21.11
N ALA A 21 9.19 3.93 19.84
CA ALA A 21 8.68 4.96 18.95
C ALA A 21 7.55 4.42 18.07
N LEU A 22 6.86 5.32 17.37
CA LEU A 22 5.99 4.98 16.25
C LEU A 22 6.85 4.41 15.12
N GLY A 23 6.52 3.23 14.60
CA GLY A 23 7.30 2.60 13.55
C GLY A 23 6.71 1.29 13.05
N ILE A 24 7.41 0.64 12.14
CA ILE A 24 7.03 -0.67 11.59
C ILE A 24 8.03 -1.75 11.99
N ILE A 25 7.52 -2.97 12.15
CA ILE A 25 8.34 -4.16 12.37
C ILE A 25 8.53 -4.90 11.05
N ARG A 26 9.75 -5.35 10.81
CA ARG A 26 10.10 -6.18 9.64
C ARG A 26 10.90 -7.40 10.05
N TYR A 27 10.66 -8.51 9.37
CA TYR A 27 11.37 -9.78 9.62
C TYR A 27 11.31 -10.70 8.39
N ASP A 28 12.26 -11.61 8.31
CA ASP A 28 12.20 -12.74 7.40
C ASP A 28 11.25 -13.81 7.96
N ARG A 29 10.16 -14.09 7.26
CA ARG A 29 9.15 -15.07 7.67
C ARG A 29 9.72 -16.49 7.72
N ASP A 30 10.65 -16.82 6.83
CA ASP A 30 11.27 -18.14 6.82
C ASP A 30 12.20 -18.32 8.03
N LEU A 31 13.00 -17.31 8.35
CA LEU A 31 13.82 -17.33 9.56
C LEU A 31 12.98 -17.49 10.82
N VAL A 32 11.89 -16.72 10.95
CA VAL A 32 10.96 -16.84 12.10
C VAL A 32 10.35 -18.23 12.19
N ARG A 33 9.94 -18.82 11.05
CA ARG A 33 9.45 -20.20 11.00
C ARG A 33 10.52 -21.18 11.49
N ARG A 34 11.74 -21.10 10.95
CA ARG A 34 12.88 -21.96 11.32
C ARG A 34 13.25 -21.85 12.80
N LEU A 35 13.20 -20.65 13.37
CA LEU A 35 13.45 -20.46 14.81
C LEU A 35 12.43 -21.21 15.67
N ASN A 36 11.15 -21.21 15.28
CA ASN A 36 10.09 -21.93 15.99
C ASN A 36 10.08 -23.43 15.73
N GLU A 37 10.76 -23.93 14.69
CA GLU A 37 10.93 -25.36 14.39
C GLU A 37 12.08 -26.01 15.17
N VAL A 38 12.96 -25.23 15.80
CA VAL A 38 14.12 -25.80 16.56
C VAL A 38 13.67 -26.66 17.72
N ASP A 39 12.71 -26.18 18.48
CA ASP A 39 12.23 -26.84 19.72
C ASP A 39 10.83 -26.31 20.08
N GLU A 40 9.85 -27.19 20.24
CA GLU A 40 8.47 -26.84 20.64
C GLU A 40 8.40 -26.13 22.01
N ALA A 41 9.42 -26.33 22.84
CA ALA A 41 9.57 -25.69 24.15
C ALA A 41 9.88 -24.18 24.04
N ILE A 42 10.30 -23.68 22.88
CA ILE A 42 10.69 -22.30 22.63
C ILE A 42 9.74 -21.69 21.62
N THR A 43 9.01 -20.64 22.01
CA THR A 43 8.08 -19.97 21.09
C THR A 43 8.48 -18.51 20.91
N PHE A 44 8.57 -18.09 19.66
CA PHE A 44 8.82 -16.71 19.25
C PHE A 44 7.69 -16.21 18.37
N ALA A 45 6.88 -15.29 18.87
CA ALA A 45 5.74 -14.70 18.18
C ALA A 45 5.97 -13.21 17.96
N LEU A 46 5.60 -12.73 16.77
CA LEU A 46 5.66 -11.33 16.38
C LEU A 46 4.30 -10.86 15.87
N VAL A 47 4.08 -9.54 15.88
CA VAL A 47 2.98 -8.91 15.15
C VAL A 47 3.19 -9.09 13.64
N GLN A 48 2.22 -8.70 12.84
CA GLN A 48 2.32 -8.86 11.38
C GLN A 48 3.48 -8.05 10.79
N HIS A 49 4.11 -8.60 9.75
CA HIS A 49 5.14 -7.91 8.99
C HIS A 49 4.61 -6.59 8.41
N ASN A 50 5.38 -5.52 8.53
CA ASN A 50 5.02 -4.14 8.20
C ASN A 50 3.87 -3.55 9.04
N GLN A 51 3.47 -4.19 10.16
CA GLN A 51 2.49 -3.59 11.05
C GLN A 51 3.08 -2.33 11.72
N VAL A 52 2.29 -1.26 11.71
CA VAL A 52 2.59 -0.04 12.47
C VAL A 52 2.32 -0.27 13.93
N LEU A 53 3.23 0.17 14.77
CA LEU A 53 3.16 0.10 16.22
C LEU A 53 3.47 1.48 16.81
N ASP A 54 2.67 1.88 17.79
CA ASP A 54 2.94 3.04 18.61
C ASP A 54 4.04 2.76 19.64
N ALA A 55 4.60 3.80 20.22
CA ALA A 55 5.53 3.68 21.33
C ALA A 55 4.91 2.88 22.49
N GLY A 56 5.67 1.94 23.04
CA GLY A 56 5.23 1.07 24.14
C GLY A 56 4.39 -0.15 23.73
N GLN A 57 4.01 -0.29 22.46
CA GLN A 57 3.27 -1.47 21.99
C GLN A 57 4.17 -2.70 21.92
N MET A 58 3.57 -3.87 22.10
CA MET A 58 4.27 -5.15 22.03
C MET A 58 4.50 -5.53 20.56
N ALA A 59 5.77 -5.65 20.19
CA ALA A 59 6.22 -6.05 18.85
C ALA A 59 6.42 -7.56 18.74
N ALA A 60 6.96 -8.17 19.79
CA ALA A 60 7.24 -9.60 19.83
C ALA A 60 7.24 -10.14 21.27
N THR A 61 7.12 -11.46 21.39
CA THR A 61 7.32 -12.18 22.64
C THR A 61 8.06 -13.46 22.40
N LEU A 62 9.07 -13.71 23.23
CA LEU A 62 9.78 -14.98 23.34
C LEU A 62 9.37 -15.66 24.64
N LYS A 63 9.01 -16.95 24.59
CA LYS A 63 8.67 -17.72 25.76
C LYS A 63 9.34 -19.08 25.72
N ILE A 64 9.93 -19.48 26.85
CA ILE A 64 10.33 -20.85 27.14
C ILE A 64 9.21 -21.47 27.99
N ILE A 65 8.56 -22.53 27.47
CA ILE A 65 7.37 -23.14 28.07
C ILE A 65 7.73 -23.95 29.33
N PRO A 66 8.73 -24.86 29.32
CA PRO A 66 9.15 -25.59 30.50
C PRO A 66 10.12 -24.76 31.35
N PHE A 67 10.57 -25.32 32.47
CA PHE A 67 11.55 -24.66 33.34
C PHE A 67 12.96 -24.57 32.74
N PHE A 68 13.30 -25.43 31.79
CA PHE A 68 14.59 -25.45 31.10
C PHE A 68 14.44 -25.97 29.67
N VAL A 69 15.39 -25.63 28.83
CA VAL A 69 15.58 -26.15 27.47
C VAL A 69 16.98 -26.73 27.33
N THR A 70 17.22 -27.57 26.34
CA THR A 70 18.52 -28.18 26.13
C THR A 70 19.54 -27.18 25.59
N GLU A 71 20.83 -27.34 25.94
CA GLU A 71 21.91 -26.55 25.35
C GLU A 71 21.95 -26.70 23.82
N LYS A 72 21.60 -27.89 23.32
CA LYS A 72 21.49 -28.16 21.88
C LYS A 72 20.48 -27.24 21.20
N SER A 73 19.32 -27.04 21.79
CA SER A 73 18.27 -26.16 21.25
C SER A 73 18.74 -24.70 21.23
N VAL A 74 19.41 -24.25 22.30
CA VAL A 74 19.96 -22.90 22.38
C VAL A 74 21.03 -22.68 21.30
N LYS A 75 22.00 -23.60 21.16
CA LYS A 75 23.04 -23.53 20.13
C LYS A 75 22.48 -23.53 18.70
N ALA A 76 21.40 -24.28 18.46
CA ALA A 76 20.75 -24.28 17.15
C ALA A 76 20.12 -22.92 16.83
N ILE A 77 19.48 -22.26 17.79
CA ILE A 77 18.94 -20.89 17.62
C ILE A 77 20.08 -19.88 17.40
N GLU A 78 21.15 -19.95 18.20
CA GLU A 78 22.32 -19.09 18.04
C GLU A 78 22.93 -19.25 16.63
N THR A 79 23.00 -20.47 16.13
CA THR A 79 23.51 -20.77 14.79
C THR A 79 22.59 -20.15 13.71
N LEU A 80 21.28 -20.23 13.85
CA LEU A 80 20.32 -19.60 12.93
C LEU A 80 20.40 -18.07 12.93
N LEU A 81 20.74 -17.50 14.08
CA LEU A 81 20.90 -16.05 14.25
C LEU A 81 22.31 -15.53 13.96
N ALA A 82 23.28 -16.42 13.70
CA ALA A 82 24.64 -16.03 13.35
C ALA A 82 24.63 -15.22 12.04
N GLY A 83 24.89 -13.92 12.12
CA GLY A 83 24.86 -12.99 10.99
C GLY A 83 23.46 -12.59 10.49
N ALA A 84 22.39 -13.02 11.18
CA ALA A 84 21.01 -12.66 10.85
C ALA A 84 20.32 -11.97 12.05
N ARG A 85 19.26 -11.22 11.76
CA ARG A 85 18.38 -10.62 12.77
C ARG A 85 17.01 -11.25 12.68
N ALA A 86 16.47 -11.70 13.83
CA ALA A 86 15.11 -12.26 13.87
C ALA A 86 14.05 -11.26 13.41
N PHE A 87 14.25 -9.99 13.70
CA PHE A 87 13.42 -8.87 13.24
C PHE A 87 14.21 -7.56 13.28
N SER A 88 13.66 -6.55 12.63
CA SER A 88 14.12 -5.16 12.74
C SER A 88 12.91 -4.25 13.00
N PHE A 89 13.11 -3.19 13.75
CA PHE A 89 12.15 -2.13 13.95
C PHE A 89 12.64 -0.87 13.23
N HIS A 90 11.75 -0.19 12.52
CA HIS A 90 12.06 0.99 11.74
C HIS A 90 11.13 2.12 12.19
N PRO A 91 11.63 3.10 12.95
CA PRO A 91 10.86 4.29 13.31
C PRO A 91 10.36 5.03 12.09
N LEU A 92 9.14 5.57 12.17
CA LEU A 92 8.66 6.51 11.16
C LEU A 92 9.30 7.87 11.39
N ILE A 93 9.91 8.40 10.35
CA ILE A 93 10.49 9.74 10.34
C ILE A 93 9.50 10.63 9.63
N GLY A 94 8.90 11.57 10.33
CA GLY A 94 7.94 12.53 9.77
C GLY A 94 8.55 13.32 8.62
N ALA A 95 7.69 13.73 7.69
CA ALA A 95 8.06 14.44 6.47
C ALA A 95 7.15 15.65 6.23
N ASP A 96 7.64 16.62 5.47
CA ASP A 96 6.86 17.73 4.96
C ASP A 96 6.13 17.32 3.67
N VAL A 97 4.79 17.41 3.70
CA VAL A 97 3.92 16.90 2.64
C VAL A 97 3.14 18.02 1.99
N ALA A 98 3.03 18.01 0.66
CA ALA A 98 2.11 18.86 -0.09
C ALA A 98 0.95 18.04 -0.65
N LEU A 99 -0.26 18.61 -0.66
CA LEU A 99 -1.43 18.05 -1.32
C LEU A 99 -1.83 18.94 -2.49
N ILE A 100 -1.83 18.38 -3.69
CA ILE A 100 -2.34 19.01 -4.90
C ILE A 100 -3.63 18.30 -5.29
N GLN A 101 -4.72 19.06 -5.33
CA GLN A 101 -6.02 18.57 -5.77
C GLN A 101 -6.36 19.15 -7.13
N THR A 102 -6.90 18.35 -8.03
CA THR A 102 -7.33 18.86 -9.34
C THR A 102 -8.83 18.95 -9.42
N ARG A 103 -9.33 20.03 -10.04
CA ARG A 103 -10.74 20.36 -10.17
C ARG A 103 -11.24 20.09 -11.57
N LEU A 104 -12.34 19.36 -11.67
CA LEU A 104 -13.18 19.24 -12.85
C LEU A 104 -14.41 20.15 -12.73
N ALA A 105 -14.99 20.52 -13.86
CA ALA A 105 -16.20 21.33 -13.89
C ALA A 105 -17.35 20.66 -13.06
N GLY A 106 -18.05 21.48 -12.28
CA GLY A 106 -19.18 21.02 -11.46
C GLY A 106 -18.80 20.39 -10.10
N GLN A 107 -17.54 20.24 -9.77
CA GLN A 107 -17.14 19.73 -8.44
C GLN A 107 -17.31 20.82 -7.36
N LYS A 108 -17.91 20.43 -6.23
CA LYS A 108 -18.22 21.31 -5.11
C LYS A 108 -17.02 21.55 -4.21
N ASP A 109 -16.85 22.76 -3.68
CA ASP A 109 -15.74 23.11 -2.77
C ASP A 109 -15.64 22.23 -1.52
N ARG A 110 -16.78 21.79 -1.00
CA ARG A 110 -16.84 20.86 0.14
C ARG A 110 -16.04 19.59 -0.07
N LEU A 111 -15.93 19.09 -1.32
CA LEU A 111 -15.13 17.91 -1.61
C LEU A 111 -13.65 18.15 -1.33
N PHE A 112 -13.14 19.32 -1.72
CA PHE A 112 -11.74 19.66 -1.57
C PHE A 112 -11.37 19.90 -0.09
N SER A 113 -12.20 20.64 0.65
CA SER A 113 -11.98 20.89 2.08
C SER A 113 -12.05 19.61 2.91
N ALA A 114 -13.00 18.72 2.62
CA ALA A 114 -13.08 17.41 3.27
C ALA A 114 -11.84 16.54 2.98
N THR A 115 -11.33 16.57 1.74
CA THR A 115 -10.12 15.83 1.37
C THR A 115 -8.90 16.37 2.15
N VAL A 116 -8.78 17.71 2.31
CA VAL A 116 -7.70 18.32 3.11
C VAL A 116 -7.77 17.84 4.56
N ALA A 117 -8.95 17.87 5.17
CA ALA A 117 -9.12 17.45 6.57
C ALA A 117 -8.68 15.99 6.76
N VAL A 118 -9.23 15.05 5.96
CA VAL A 118 -8.87 13.63 6.02
C VAL A 118 -7.38 13.40 5.77
N THR A 119 -6.79 14.14 4.81
CA THR A 119 -5.36 13.99 4.51
C THR A 119 -4.50 14.51 5.65
N ARG A 120 -4.86 15.65 6.24
CA ARG A 120 -4.15 16.21 7.41
C ARG A 120 -4.16 15.24 8.58
N ASP A 121 -5.34 14.76 8.97
CA ASP A 121 -5.50 13.81 10.09
C ASP A 121 -4.65 12.54 9.87
N ARG A 122 -4.64 12.02 8.63
CA ARG A 122 -3.80 10.87 8.24
C ARG A 122 -2.31 11.14 8.40
N LEU A 123 -1.86 12.30 7.97
CA LEU A 123 -0.45 12.70 8.02
C LEU A 123 0.01 12.96 9.46
N GLU A 124 -0.81 13.61 10.27
CA GLU A 124 -0.52 13.88 11.67
C GLU A 124 -0.35 12.59 12.49
N GLN A 125 -1.18 11.56 12.22
CA GLN A 125 -1.04 10.23 12.84
C GLN A 125 0.29 9.54 12.50
N LEU A 126 0.92 9.92 11.39
CA LEU A 126 2.23 9.39 10.96
C LEU A 126 3.39 10.33 11.33
N GLY A 127 3.13 11.39 12.10
CA GLY A 127 4.14 12.39 12.48
C GLY A 127 4.56 13.32 11.34
N CYS A 128 3.78 13.39 10.25
CA CYS A 128 4.02 14.26 9.11
C CYS A 128 3.29 15.61 9.24
N ARG A 129 3.77 16.60 8.51
CA ARG A 129 3.17 17.93 8.43
C ARG A 129 2.63 18.20 7.03
N LEU A 130 1.35 18.60 6.92
CA LEU A 130 0.81 19.13 5.67
C LEU A 130 1.28 20.56 5.45
N LEU A 131 2.34 20.73 4.66
CA LEU A 131 3.00 22.02 4.39
C LEU A 131 2.17 22.90 3.46
N HIS A 132 1.64 22.32 2.38
CA HIS A 132 0.86 23.01 1.37
C HIS A 132 -0.38 22.23 0.97
N SER A 133 -1.48 22.92 0.73
CA SER A 133 -2.67 22.39 0.06
C SER A 133 -3.06 23.33 -1.09
N ARG A 134 -3.08 22.80 -2.31
CA ARG A 134 -3.31 23.57 -3.54
C ARG A 134 -4.42 22.94 -4.36
N ILE A 135 -5.15 23.77 -5.09
CA ILE A 135 -6.16 23.32 -6.06
C ILE A 135 -5.81 23.95 -7.41
N CYS A 136 -5.79 23.15 -8.47
CA CYS A 136 -5.57 23.59 -9.85
C CYS A 136 -6.56 22.93 -10.83
N ALA A 137 -6.52 23.32 -12.09
CA ALA A 137 -7.26 22.64 -13.14
C ALA A 137 -6.79 21.18 -13.28
N HIS A 138 -7.68 20.29 -13.70
CA HIS A 138 -7.33 18.89 -14.03
C HIS A 138 -6.68 18.83 -15.42
N ASP A 139 -5.49 19.36 -15.49
CA ASP A 139 -4.69 19.52 -16.71
C ASP A 139 -3.21 19.29 -16.37
N ARG A 140 -2.51 18.56 -17.24
CA ARG A 140 -1.12 18.14 -16.99
C ARG A 140 -0.15 19.31 -16.80
N VAL A 141 -0.34 20.41 -17.52
CA VAL A 141 0.54 21.58 -17.43
C VAL A 141 0.33 22.31 -16.10
N ALA A 142 -0.94 22.53 -15.71
CA ALA A 142 -1.28 23.14 -14.44
C ALA A 142 -0.78 22.30 -13.25
N VAL A 143 -0.94 20.96 -13.31
CA VAL A 143 -0.48 20.05 -12.24
C VAL A 143 1.05 20.01 -12.18
N ALA A 144 1.76 19.93 -13.31
CA ALA A 144 3.22 19.95 -13.37
C ALA A 144 3.81 21.21 -12.73
N ALA A 145 3.22 22.37 -13.01
CA ALA A 145 3.61 23.63 -12.39
C ALA A 145 3.45 23.59 -10.86
N GLN A 146 2.35 22.99 -10.35
CA GLN A 146 2.14 22.84 -8.91
C GLN A 146 3.11 21.82 -8.28
N ILE A 147 3.44 20.72 -8.95
CA ILE A 147 4.45 19.76 -8.50
C ILE A 147 5.79 20.48 -8.29
N SER A 148 6.26 21.20 -9.31
CA SER A 148 7.52 21.93 -9.25
C SER A 148 7.50 23.00 -8.12
N ALA A 149 6.40 23.74 -7.99
CA ALA A 149 6.26 24.75 -6.95
C ALA A 149 6.24 24.17 -5.53
N CYS A 150 5.60 23.01 -5.32
CA CYS A 150 5.60 22.32 -4.02
C CYS A 150 6.97 21.77 -3.67
N ALA A 151 7.69 21.19 -4.64
CA ALA A 151 9.06 20.71 -4.45
C ALA A 151 10.02 21.87 -4.09
N ALA A 152 9.95 22.99 -4.82
CA ALA A 152 10.72 24.18 -4.52
C ALA A 152 10.36 24.78 -3.14
N GLY A 153 9.12 24.56 -2.67
CA GLY A 153 8.64 24.94 -1.35
C GLY A 153 9.01 23.97 -0.22
N GLY A 154 9.87 22.98 -0.48
CA GLY A 154 10.41 22.06 0.53
C GLY A 154 9.56 20.84 0.83
N ALA A 155 8.57 20.50 0.00
CA ALA A 155 7.80 19.28 0.18
C ALA A 155 8.65 18.04 -0.16
N GLU A 156 8.77 17.11 0.77
CA GLU A 156 9.46 15.81 0.59
C GLU A 156 8.54 14.76 -0.03
N ILE A 157 7.22 14.91 0.17
CA ILE A 157 6.18 14.07 -0.42
C ILE A 157 5.10 14.97 -1.03
N ILE A 158 4.74 14.70 -2.27
CA ILE A 158 3.69 15.42 -2.99
C ILE A 158 2.56 14.44 -3.31
N LEU A 159 1.40 14.66 -2.70
CA LEU A 159 0.19 13.88 -2.91
C LEU A 159 -0.65 14.52 -4.01
N LEU A 160 -0.97 13.77 -5.06
CA LEU A 160 -1.81 14.21 -6.17
C LEU A 160 -3.20 13.57 -6.05
N CYS A 161 -4.21 14.38 -5.77
CA CYS A 161 -5.61 13.94 -5.66
C CYS A 161 -6.38 14.37 -6.91
N GLY A 162 -6.56 13.46 -7.85
CA GLY A 162 -7.19 13.72 -9.15
C GLY A 162 -8.68 14.03 -9.06
N GLY A 163 -9.17 14.87 -9.95
CA GLY A 163 -10.60 15.03 -10.24
C GLY A 163 -11.22 13.77 -10.85
N SER A 164 -10.41 12.93 -11.52
CA SER A 164 -10.73 11.60 -12.00
C SER A 164 -9.77 10.56 -11.40
N ALA A 165 -10.14 9.28 -11.47
CA ALA A 165 -9.25 8.18 -11.10
C ALA A 165 -8.07 8.07 -12.08
N ILE A 166 -6.91 7.64 -11.59
CA ILE A 166 -5.74 7.33 -12.40
C ILE A 166 -5.87 5.89 -12.90
N THR A 167 -6.11 5.71 -14.17
CA THR A 167 -6.35 4.38 -14.78
C THR A 167 -5.40 4.07 -15.94
N ASP A 168 -4.66 5.08 -16.41
CA ASP A 168 -3.71 4.96 -17.52
C ASP A 168 -2.50 5.85 -17.28
N ARG A 169 -1.32 5.42 -17.76
CA ARG A 169 -0.11 6.23 -17.71
C ARG A 169 -0.20 7.52 -18.57
N GLN A 170 -1.14 7.57 -19.51
CA GLN A 170 -1.43 8.73 -20.33
C GLN A 170 -2.44 9.71 -19.70
N ASP A 171 -2.97 9.39 -18.52
CA ASP A 171 -3.85 10.31 -17.78
C ASP A 171 -3.11 11.58 -17.35
N GLU A 172 -3.88 12.62 -16.99
CA GLU A 172 -3.33 13.95 -16.70
C GLU A 172 -2.31 13.95 -15.56
N LEU A 173 -2.53 13.19 -14.48
CA LEU A 173 -1.63 13.21 -13.33
C LEU A 173 -0.30 12.48 -13.58
N PRO A 174 -0.28 11.26 -14.17
CA PRO A 174 0.96 10.61 -14.59
C PRO A 174 1.77 11.47 -15.58
N GLN A 175 1.11 12.05 -16.56
CA GLN A 175 1.77 12.90 -17.55
C GLN A 175 2.28 14.22 -16.95
N ALA A 176 1.59 14.76 -15.94
CA ALA A 176 2.06 15.93 -15.22
C ALA A 176 3.36 15.66 -14.46
N LEU A 177 3.50 14.47 -13.84
CA LEU A 177 4.76 14.09 -13.20
C LEU A 177 5.91 14.01 -14.21
N VAL A 178 5.67 13.38 -15.36
CA VAL A 178 6.68 13.29 -16.44
C VAL A 178 7.03 14.69 -16.96
N LEU A 179 6.04 15.55 -17.17
CA LEU A 179 6.25 16.94 -17.62
C LEU A 179 7.03 17.77 -16.59
N ALA A 180 6.86 17.51 -15.31
CA ALA A 180 7.63 18.13 -14.22
C ALA A 180 9.07 17.57 -14.09
N GLY A 181 9.49 16.67 -15.00
CA GLY A 181 10.81 16.03 -14.97
C GLY A 181 10.92 14.85 -14.00
N GLY A 182 9.80 14.27 -13.59
CA GLY A 182 9.77 13.11 -12.72
C GLY A 182 9.62 11.77 -13.46
N VAL A 183 9.75 10.69 -12.71
CA VAL A 183 9.66 9.29 -13.19
C VAL A 183 8.58 8.54 -12.43
N ILE A 184 7.77 7.76 -13.14
CA ILE A 184 6.77 6.85 -12.57
C ILE A 184 7.45 5.52 -12.28
N GLU A 185 7.69 5.22 -11.01
CA GLU A 185 8.34 3.99 -10.55
C GLU A 185 7.36 2.82 -10.46
N GLN A 186 6.13 3.08 -9.97
CA GLN A 186 5.09 2.07 -9.87
C GLN A 186 3.74 2.64 -10.33
N PHE A 187 2.99 1.84 -11.08
CA PHE A 187 1.65 2.16 -11.53
C PHE A 187 0.71 1.02 -11.15
N GLY A 188 -0.23 1.33 -10.25
CA GLY A 188 -1.08 0.35 -9.60
C GLY A 188 -0.41 -0.34 -8.40
N LEU A 189 -1.20 -0.75 -7.43
CA LEU A 189 -0.77 -1.43 -6.21
C LEU A 189 -1.68 -2.63 -5.95
N ALA A 190 -1.12 -3.76 -5.52
CA ALA A 190 -1.88 -4.96 -5.19
C ALA A 190 -2.51 -4.88 -3.79
N VAL A 191 -3.17 -3.75 -3.49
CA VAL A 191 -3.86 -3.47 -2.21
C VAL A 191 -5.24 -2.90 -2.51
N ASP A 192 -6.28 -3.47 -1.91
CA ASP A 192 -7.67 -3.03 -2.08
C ASP A 192 -8.34 -2.79 -0.72
N PRO A 193 -8.82 -1.56 -0.44
CA PRO A 193 -8.80 -0.38 -1.32
C PRO A 193 -7.40 0.22 -1.46
N GLY A 194 -7.11 0.77 -2.65
CA GLY A 194 -5.83 1.43 -2.92
C GLY A 194 -5.15 1.09 -4.25
N ASN A 195 -5.76 0.21 -5.05
CA ASN A 195 -5.15 -0.37 -6.26
C ASN A 195 -4.81 0.64 -7.37
N LEU A 196 -5.50 1.78 -7.45
CA LEU A 196 -5.23 2.84 -8.44
C LEU A 196 -4.20 3.88 -7.95
N LEU A 197 -3.24 3.46 -7.14
CA LEU A 197 -2.15 4.30 -6.68
C LEU A 197 -1.05 4.39 -7.73
N MET A 198 -0.50 5.57 -7.94
CA MET A 198 0.72 5.80 -8.69
C MET A 198 1.82 6.25 -7.74
N LEU A 199 3.01 5.68 -7.83
CA LEU A 199 4.20 6.13 -7.11
C LEU A 199 5.25 6.59 -8.12
N GLY A 200 5.87 7.72 -7.86
CA GLY A 200 6.98 8.23 -8.63
C GLY A 200 7.87 9.16 -7.83
N ARG A 201 8.89 9.70 -8.47
CA ARG A 201 9.82 10.68 -7.91
C ARG A 201 10.01 11.84 -8.86
N LEU A 202 10.24 13.01 -8.29
CA LEU A 202 10.65 14.19 -9.04
C LEU A 202 12.17 14.14 -9.23
N GLY A 203 12.64 14.47 -10.46
CA GLY A 203 14.06 14.40 -10.82
C GLY A 203 14.40 13.17 -11.67
N SER A 204 15.36 13.34 -12.60
CA SER A 204 15.86 12.26 -13.43
C SER A 204 16.72 11.30 -12.61
N ALA A 205 16.67 10.01 -12.94
CA ALA A 205 17.67 9.06 -12.51
C ALA A 205 19.05 9.52 -13.03
N THR A 206 19.81 10.20 -12.16
CA THR A 206 21.25 10.31 -12.42
C THR A 206 21.82 8.91 -12.31
N SER A 207 22.59 8.52 -13.30
CA SER A 207 23.32 7.27 -13.42
C SER A 207 23.73 6.73 -12.04
N VAL A 208 23.21 5.54 -11.70
CA VAL A 208 23.47 4.78 -10.49
C VAL A 208 22.60 5.15 -9.28
N GLY A 209 21.33 4.80 -9.32
CA GLY A 209 20.60 4.18 -8.20
C GLY A 209 20.37 4.91 -6.86
N THR A 210 20.74 6.17 -6.68
CA THR A 210 20.56 6.88 -5.41
C THR A 210 19.76 8.17 -5.59
N TYR A 211 18.43 8.06 -5.51
CA TYR A 211 17.51 9.20 -5.32
C TYR A 211 17.47 9.62 -3.86
N THR A 212 18.60 10.04 -3.27
CA THR A 212 18.62 10.25 -1.82
C THR A 212 17.79 11.44 -1.34
N ASP A 213 17.47 12.43 -2.21
CA ASP A 213 16.80 13.65 -1.78
C ASP A 213 15.66 14.13 -2.70
N ALA A 214 15.27 13.36 -3.70
CA ALA A 214 14.20 13.76 -4.61
C ALA A 214 12.82 13.51 -3.98
N PRO A 215 11.87 14.48 -4.04
CA PRO A 215 10.53 14.30 -3.50
C PRO A 215 9.79 13.13 -4.12
N TYR A 216 9.09 12.36 -3.27
CA TYR A 216 8.12 11.39 -3.74
C TYR A 216 6.90 12.09 -4.30
N VAL A 217 6.35 11.57 -5.38
CA VAL A 217 5.08 12.04 -5.95
C VAL A 217 4.12 10.87 -6.01
N ILE A 218 3.01 10.97 -5.28
CA ILE A 218 2.06 9.89 -5.13
C ILE A 218 0.71 10.30 -5.71
N GLY A 219 0.27 9.64 -6.76
CA GLY A 219 -1.09 9.73 -7.26
C GLY A 219 -2.03 8.96 -6.33
N MET A 220 -2.88 9.68 -5.61
CA MET A 220 -3.78 9.11 -4.61
C MET A 220 -4.91 8.33 -5.27
N PRO A 221 -5.21 7.11 -4.83
CA PRO A 221 -6.43 6.43 -5.23
C PRO A 221 -7.67 7.15 -4.68
N GLY A 222 -8.79 7.08 -5.38
CA GLY A 222 -10.01 7.78 -4.98
C GLY A 222 -10.50 7.45 -3.56
N CYS A 223 -10.27 6.21 -3.10
CA CYS A 223 -10.59 5.75 -1.74
C CYS A 223 -9.81 6.47 -0.64
N ALA A 224 -8.64 7.08 -0.96
CA ALA A 224 -7.84 7.81 0.01
C ALA A 224 -8.49 9.13 0.49
N ARG A 225 -9.59 9.57 -0.16
CA ARG A 225 -10.46 10.65 0.36
C ARG A 225 -11.25 10.25 1.60
N SER A 226 -11.30 8.97 1.91
CA SER A 226 -11.88 8.43 3.14
C SER A 226 -10.81 8.27 4.23
N PRO A 227 -11.17 8.39 5.53
CA PRO A 227 -10.23 8.13 6.63
C PRO A 227 -9.88 6.65 6.81
N LYS A 228 -10.53 5.75 6.06
CA LYS A 228 -10.28 4.31 6.16
C LYS A 228 -8.91 3.93 5.62
N LEU A 229 -8.31 2.92 6.24
CA LEU A 229 -7.03 2.33 5.81
C LEU A 229 -7.10 1.89 4.35
N ASN A 230 -6.06 2.22 3.58
CA ASN A 230 -5.94 1.87 2.18
C ASN A 230 -4.46 1.82 1.74
N GLY A 231 -4.21 1.51 0.46
CA GLY A 231 -2.85 1.35 -0.06
C GLY A 231 -1.94 2.59 0.08
N LEU A 232 -2.51 3.81 0.13
CA LEU A 232 -1.73 5.02 0.38
C LEU A 232 -1.08 4.99 1.77
N ASP A 233 -1.80 4.52 2.78
CA ASP A 233 -1.27 4.45 4.15
C ASP A 233 -0.04 3.55 4.22
N TRP A 234 -0.09 2.38 3.57
CA TRP A 234 1.03 1.45 3.55
C TRP A 234 2.25 1.99 2.80
N VAL A 235 2.03 2.68 1.67
CA VAL A 235 3.13 3.30 0.92
C VAL A 235 3.77 4.44 1.74
N LEU A 236 2.97 5.29 2.39
CA LEU A 236 3.47 6.34 3.29
C LEU A 236 4.30 5.73 4.44
N GLN A 237 3.81 4.68 5.08
CA GLN A 237 4.51 4.01 6.17
C GLN A 237 5.89 3.49 5.73
N LEU A 238 5.98 2.88 4.54
CA LEU A 238 7.26 2.41 3.99
C LEU A 238 8.22 3.57 3.67
N ILE A 239 7.72 4.67 3.08
CA ILE A 239 8.51 5.88 2.81
C ILE A 239 9.09 6.44 4.12
N LEU A 240 8.23 6.63 5.12
CA LEU A 240 8.61 7.24 6.40
C LEU A 240 9.55 6.34 7.22
N ALA A 241 9.42 5.02 7.07
CA ALA A 241 10.33 4.04 7.66
C ALA A 241 11.64 3.88 6.85
N LYS A 242 11.84 4.66 5.78
CA LYS A 242 13.00 4.60 4.88
C LYS A 242 13.22 3.20 4.30
N GLN A 243 12.12 2.50 3.97
CA GLN A 243 12.21 1.17 3.37
C GLN A 243 12.30 1.25 1.85
N PRO A 244 12.87 0.21 1.21
CA PRO A 244 12.85 0.09 -0.25
C PRO A 244 11.40 0.10 -0.77
N LEU A 245 11.19 0.74 -1.91
CA LEU A 245 9.91 0.82 -2.61
C LEU A 245 10.04 0.28 -4.03
N ASP A 246 10.94 -0.66 -4.23
CA ASP A 246 11.07 -1.34 -5.49
C ASP A 246 9.82 -2.21 -5.81
N ARG A 247 9.74 -2.66 -7.04
CA ARG A 247 8.61 -3.46 -7.51
C ARG A 247 8.43 -4.75 -6.72
N ARG A 248 9.51 -5.34 -6.22
CA ARG A 248 9.48 -6.58 -5.42
C ARG A 248 8.85 -6.33 -4.06
N GLU A 249 9.28 -5.27 -3.39
CA GLU A 249 8.75 -4.88 -2.09
C GLU A 249 7.26 -4.52 -2.17
N LEU A 250 6.87 -3.71 -3.16
CA LEU A 250 5.47 -3.33 -3.38
C LEU A 250 4.59 -4.54 -3.75
N ALA A 251 5.12 -5.52 -4.47
CA ALA A 251 4.39 -6.74 -4.80
C ALA A 251 4.12 -7.62 -3.56
N GLN A 252 4.98 -7.58 -2.54
CA GLN A 252 4.77 -8.33 -1.29
C GLN A 252 3.56 -7.82 -0.49
N LEU A 253 3.13 -6.56 -0.69
CA LEU A 253 1.94 -6.01 -0.05
C LEU A 253 0.65 -6.73 -0.48
N ALA A 254 0.67 -7.48 -1.58
CA ALA A 254 -0.46 -8.31 -2.01
C ALA A 254 -0.89 -9.33 -0.94
N ALA A 255 0.07 -9.88 -0.19
CA ALA A 255 -0.19 -10.80 0.91
C ALA A 255 -0.73 -10.04 2.13
N GLY A 256 -2.04 -9.98 2.27
CA GLY A 256 -2.77 -9.17 3.24
C GLY A 256 -3.32 -7.86 2.65
N GLY A 257 -3.09 -7.59 1.35
CA GLY A 257 -3.53 -6.39 0.66
C GLY A 257 -5.04 -6.23 0.47
N LEU A 258 -5.85 -7.24 0.79
CA LEU A 258 -7.29 -7.10 0.86
C LEU A 258 -7.69 -6.59 2.25
N LEU A 259 -7.81 -5.26 2.39
CA LEU A 259 -7.94 -4.57 3.69
C LEU A 259 -9.39 -4.52 4.20
N MET A 260 -10.37 -4.64 3.31
CA MET A 260 -11.78 -4.54 3.67
C MET A 260 -12.59 -5.60 2.95
N GLU A 261 -13.54 -6.21 3.67
CA GLU A 261 -14.58 -6.99 3.01
C GLU A 261 -15.53 -6.05 2.26
N ILE A 262 -15.78 -6.35 1.01
CA ILE A 262 -16.86 -5.72 0.26
C ILE A 262 -18.16 -6.38 0.72
N ALA A 263 -19.15 -5.59 1.12
CA ALA A 263 -20.44 -6.10 1.64
C ALA A 263 -21.15 -7.10 0.70
N SER A 264 -20.81 -7.08 -0.59
CA SER A 264 -21.30 -8.02 -1.60
C SER A 264 -20.56 -9.37 -1.62
N ARG A 265 -19.42 -9.51 -0.92
CA ARG A 265 -18.76 -10.81 -0.79
C ARG A 265 -19.36 -11.57 0.37
N PRO A 266 -19.95 -12.74 0.16
CA PRO A 266 -20.45 -13.55 1.26
C PRO A 266 -19.29 -13.92 2.19
N MET A 267 -19.46 -13.67 3.47
CA MET A 267 -18.49 -14.10 4.49
C MET A 267 -18.37 -15.64 4.44
N PRO A 268 -17.18 -16.22 4.30
CA PRO A 268 -17.01 -17.68 4.25
C PRO A 268 -17.53 -18.39 5.51
N ARG A 269 -17.71 -17.66 6.62
CA ARG A 269 -18.20 -18.15 7.92
C ARG A 269 -19.60 -17.69 8.27
N ALA A 270 -20.28 -16.94 7.42
CA ALA A 270 -21.70 -16.72 7.61
C ALA A 270 -22.37 -18.10 7.49
N LEU A 271 -22.94 -18.58 8.59
CA LEU A 271 -23.81 -19.76 8.62
C LEU A 271 -25.09 -19.45 7.85
N VAL A 272 -24.96 -19.19 6.58
CA VAL A 272 -26.08 -19.29 5.66
C VAL A 272 -26.08 -20.76 5.27
N THR A 273 -27.06 -21.50 5.77
CA THR A 273 -27.50 -22.76 5.22
C THR A 273 -28.00 -22.48 3.77
N ARG A 274 -27.09 -22.13 2.89
CA ARG A 274 -27.35 -22.19 1.47
C ARG A 274 -27.28 -23.66 1.13
N GLN A 275 -28.42 -24.23 0.87
CA GLN A 275 -28.46 -25.42 0.03
C GLN A 275 -27.64 -25.09 -1.21
N LEU A 276 -26.48 -25.71 -1.32
CA LEU A 276 -25.65 -25.66 -2.53
C LEU A 276 -26.49 -26.33 -3.62
N THR A 277 -27.26 -25.54 -4.35
CA THR A 277 -27.76 -25.99 -5.65
C THR A 277 -26.51 -26.21 -6.49
N PRO A 278 -26.32 -27.42 -7.03
CA PRO A 278 -25.10 -27.73 -7.77
C PRO A 278 -25.00 -26.83 -9.00
N ASN A 279 -23.84 -26.18 -9.14
CA ASN A 279 -23.23 -25.71 -10.38
C ASN A 279 -24.02 -24.71 -11.25
N ARG A 280 -24.44 -23.57 -10.69
CA ARG A 280 -24.73 -22.41 -11.53
C ARG A 280 -23.71 -21.31 -11.24
N MET A 281 -22.69 -21.19 -12.08
CA MET A 281 -21.80 -20.01 -12.09
C MET A 281 -22.43 -18.95 -12.99
N ALA A 282 -22.47 -17.68 -12.50
CA ALA A 282 -22.86 -16.53 -13.28
C ALA A 282 -21.66 -15.59 -13.43
N GLY A 283 -21.39 -15.16 -14.64
CA GLY A 283 -20.39 -14.13 -14.91
C GLY A 283 -21.09 -12.78 -15.10
N ILE A 284 -20.55 -11.72 -14.51
CA ILE A 284 -21.00 -10.35 -14.69
C ILE A 284 -19.96 -9.59 -15.49
N LEU A 285 -20.33 -9.12 -16.67
CA LEU A 285 -19.50 -8.26 -17.50
C LEU A 285 -19.90 -6.81 -17.28
N LEU A 286 -19.02 -6.01 -16.66
CA LEU A 286 -19.20 -4.59 -16.46
C LEU A 286 -18.84 -3.83 -17.74
N ALA A 287 -19.81 -3.21 -18.40
CA ALA A 287 -19.67 -2.55 -19.69
C ALA A 287 -20.13 -1.06 -19.66
N ALA A 288 -20.12 -0.43 -18.48
CA ALA A 288 -20.72 0.89 -18.26
C ALA A 288 -19.74 2.09 -18.42
N GLY A 289 -18.60 1.93 -19.11
CA GLY A 289 -17.64 3.01 -19.33
C GLY A 289 -18.08 3.97 -20.44
N SER A 290 -18.02 5.29 -20.20
CA SER A 290 -18.39 6.33 -21.19
C SER A 290 -17.36 6.51 -22.32
N SER A 291 -16.21 5.83 -22.27
CA SER A 291 -15.13 5.86 -23.29
C SER A 291 -14.69 7.28 -23.72
N GLN A 292 -14.72 8.25 -22.82
CA GLN A 292 -14.47 9.68 -23.10
C GLN A 292 -13.16 9.95 -23.86
N ARG A 293 -12.14 9.10 -23.65
CA ARG A 293 -10.83 9.20 -24.33
C ARG A 293 -10.87 8.78 -25.81
N MET A 294 -11.93 8.13 -26.25
CA MET A 294 -12.13 7.67 -27.63
C MET A 294 -13.02 8.62 -28.44
N GLY A 295 -13.31 9.82 -27.91
CA GLY A 295 -14.23 10.77 -28.53
C GLY A 295 -15.67 10.24 -28.58
N ALA A 296 -16.33 10.33 -29.73
CA ALA A 296 -17.71 9.86 -29.92
C ALA A 296 -17.84 8.32 -29.99
N ALA A 297 -16.73 7.58 -30.08
CA ALA A 297 -16.74 6.14 -30.27
C ALA A 297 -16.66 5.40 -28.92
N ASN A 298 -17.60 4.47 -28.67
CA ASN A 298 -17.51 3.59 -27.51
C ASN A 298 -16.47 2.48 -27.78
N LYS A 299 -15.38 2.43 -26.97
CA LYS A 299 -14.29 1.48 -27.16
C LYS A 299 -14.74 0.01 -27.08
N LEU A 300 -15.79 -0.29 -26.30
CA LEU A 300 -16.30 -1.65 -26.14
C LEU A 300 -16.95 -2.19 -27.42
N LEU A 301 -17.41 -1.28 -28.29
CA LEU A 301 -18.02 -1.62 -29.56
C LEU A 301 -17.01 -1.62 -30.73
N GLN A 302 -15.76 -1.19 -30.49
CA GLN A 302 -14.74 -1.19 -31.53
C GLN A 302 -14.39 -2.63 -31.95
N PRO A 303 -14.28 -2.89 -33.27
CA PRO A 303 -13.98 -4.24 -33.75
C PRO A 303 -12.49 -4.59 -33.51
N ILE A 304 -12.25 -5.78 -32.98
CA ILE A 304 -10.97 -6.44 -32.93
C ILE A 304 -11.13 -7.76 -33.71
N ASN A 305 -10.37 -7.92 -34.78
CA ASN A 305 -10.50 -9.07 -35.69
C ASN A 305 -11.94 -9.33 -36.15
N GLY A 306 -12.66 -8.24 -36.52
CA GLY A 306 -14.03 -8.30 -37.05
C GLY A 306 -15.14 -8.49 -36.00
N LYS A 307 -14.82 -8.57 -34.70
CA LYS A 307 -15.81 -8.66 -33.60
C LYS A 307 -15.63 -7.50 -32.63
N ALA A 308 -16.75 -6.98 -32.08
CA ALA A 308 -16.69 -5.96 -31.04
C ALA A 308 -15.92 -6.48 -29.80
N MET A 309 -15.06 -5.61 -29.20
CA MET A 309 -14.24 -5.95 -28.04
C MET A 309 -15.04 -6.62 -26.90
N ILE A 310 -16.22 -6.08 -26.59
CA ILE A 310 -17.10 -6.63 -25.55
C ILE A 310 -17.52 -8.08 -25.84
N ARG A 311 -17.66 -8.44 -27.12
CA ARG A 311 -18.06 -9.80 -27.53
C ARG A 311 -16.95 -10.80 -27.28
N HIS A 312 -15.68 -10.45 -27.49
CA HIS A 312 -14.54 -11.30 -27.15
C HIS A 312 -14.51 -11.62 -25.65
N VAL A 313 -14.77 -10.62 -24.80
CA VAL A 313 -14.79 -10.81 -23.34
C VAL A 313 -15.99 -11.65 -22.91
N ALA A 314 -17.17 -11.45 -23.50
CA ALA A 314 -18.36 -12.23 -23.21
C ALA A 314 -18.18 -13.72 -23.62
N GLU A 315 -17.64 -13.97 -24.80
CA GLU A 315 -17.34 -15.34 -25.28
C GLU A 315 -16.32 -16.04 -24.39
N ALA A 316 -15.26 -15.34 -23.96
CA ALA A 316 -14.28 -15.90 -23.02
C ALA A 316 -14.89 -16.24 -21.65
N LEU A 317 -15.77 -15.40 -21.13
CA LEU A 317 -16.53 -15.66 -19.89
C LEU A 317 -17.40 -16.91 -20.02
N VAL A 318 -18.17 -17.03 -21.10
CA VAL A 318 -19.06 -18.20 -21.36
C VAL A 318 -18.22 -19.47 -21.49
N THR A 319 -17.11 -19.42 -22.23
CA THR A 319 -16.21 -20.59 -22.40
C THR A 319 -15.60 -21.00 -21.06
N GLY A 320 -15.13 -20.03 -20.25
CA GLY A 320 -14.58 -20.30 -18.92
C GLY A 320 -15.60 -20.84 -17.93
N LEU A 321 -16.86 -20.47 -18.04
CA LEU A 321 -17.94 -21.02 -17.24
C LEU A 321 -18.29 -22.45 -17.64
N ASN A 322 -18.30 -22.75 -18.93
CA ASN A 322 -18.64 -24.07 -19.46
C ASN A 322 -17.50 -25.10 -19.30
N SER A 323 -16.24 -24.68 -19.18
CA SER A 323 -15.11 -25.58 -19.00
C SER A 323 -14.94 -26.11 -17.57
N LYS A 324 -15.75 -25.65 -16.62
CA LYS A 324 -15.73 -26.04 -15.20
C LYS A 324 -17.00 -26.77 -14.76
N THR A 325 -17.87 -27.11 -15.69
CA THR A 325 -19.01 -28.05 -15.52
C THR A 325 -18.62 -29.41 -16.08
#